data_44666dae2f04a3c019474e8216f397b4
#
_entry.id   44666dae2f04a3c019474e8216f397b4
#
_cell.length_a   1.000
_cell.length_b   1.000
_cell.length_c   1.000
_cell.angle_alpha   90.00
_cell.angle_beta   90.00
_cell.angle_gamma   90.00
#
_symmetry.space_group_name_H-M   'P 1'
#
loop_
_entity.id
_entity.type
_entity.pdbx_description
1 polymer ?
#
loop_
_entity_poly.entity_id
_entity_poly.type
_entity_poly.pdbx_seq_one_letter_code
_entity_poly.pdbx_strand_id
1 'polypeptide(L)'
;HFVRDVYGKYRELESMGYAGTLVTDVFAGDTRVSEREFLTGLPYSRIDKFVAPSNSFVWYFRQNGYHTTGSHPCYAWFYNRQNINKNLGFEDYLFSENYFAERTWSDITYDASYFPMLFELYESRDKSVPYFSYNITYQGHGPYEADNPHYTEPYVENGGWSEASQTILNNYLNAQAETTEMLYDFATQMLATDEPVVLVFFGDHK
;
A
#
# COMPACT_ATOMS: atom_id res chain seq x y z
N HIS A 1 21.33 2.02 19.19
CA HIS A 1 22.11 1.90 17.95
C HIS A 1 21.37 1.00 16.98
N PHE A 2 21.37 1.35 15.69
CA PHE A 2 20.87 0.44 14.65
C PHE A 2 21.85 -0.74 14.52
N VAL A 3 21.32 -1.96 14.55
CA VAL A 3 22.08 -3.21 14.41
C VAL A 3 21.81 -3.94 13.10
N ARG A 4 20.76 -3.50 12.37
CA ARG A 4 20.41 -4.00 11.04
C ARG A 4 20.00 -2.86 10.12
N ASP A 5 20.12 -3.11 8.82
CA ASP A 5 19.69 -2.20 7.78
C ASP A 5 18.19 -2.42 7.45
N VAL A 6 17.38 -1.40 7.68
CA VAL A 6 15.93 -1.44 7.43
C VAL A 6 15.61 -1.23 5.95
N TYR A 7 16.41 -0.42 5.25
CA TYR A 7 16.10 0.10 3.92
C TYR A 7 17.04 -0.40 2.82
N GLY A 8 17.71 -1.54 3.04
CA GLY A 8 18.62 -2.11 2.03
C GLY A 8 17.91 -2.38 0.71
N LYS A 9 16.79 -3.05 0.75
CA LYS A 9 15.97 -3.37 -0.42
C LYS A 9 15.33 -2.15 -1.07
N TYR A 10 14.98 -1.13 -0.30
CA TYR A 10 14.52 0.14 -0.83
C TYR A 10 15.60 0.82 -1.70
N ARG A 11 16.86 0.84 -1.25
CA ARG A 11 17.96 1.41 -2.05
C ARG A 11 18.25 0.60 -3.32
N GLU A 12 18.05 -0.71 -3.28
CA GLU A 12 18.10 -1.52 -4.50
C GLU A 12 17.01 -1.11 -5.49
N LEU A 13 15.76 -0.92 -5.03
CA LEU A 13 14.64 -0.42 -5.86
C LEU A 13 14.93 0.95 -6.46
N GLU A 14 15.50 1.88 -5.69
CA GLU A 14 15.89 3.20 -6.20
C GLU A 14 16.90 3.10 -7.36
N SER A 15 17.76 2.09 -7.35
CA SER A 15 18.74 1.85 -8.42
C SER A 15 18.11 1.23 -9.68
N MET A 16 16.91 0.65 -9.58
CA MET A 16 16.22 -0.02 -10.70
C MET A 16 15.30 0.91 -11.49
N GLY A 17 15.04 2.12 -11.00
CA GLY A 17 14.06 3.01 -11.60
C GLY A 17 14.36 4.49 -11.34
N TYR A 18 13.29 5.27 -11.33
CA TYR A 18 13.34 6.68 -11.00
C TYR A 18 12.87 6.89 -9.56
N ALA A 19 13.67 7.57 -8.76
CA ALA A 19 13.32 7.92 -7.39
C ALA A 19 13.23 9.44 -7.24
N GLY A 20 12.41 9.89 -6.28
CA GLY A 20 12.22 11.30 -6.00
C GLY A 20 11.58 11.52 -4.65
N THR A 21 11.37 12.77 -4.30
CA THR A 21 10.69 13.15 -3.06
C THR A 21 9.24 13.51 -3.34
N LEU A 22 8.32 12.79 -2.72
CA LEU A 22 6.92 13.18 -2.68
C LEU A 22 6.72 14.22 -1.56
N VAL A 23 6.05 15.31 -1.90
CA VAL A 23 5.60 16.31 -0.93
C VAL A 23 4.11 16.10 -0.69
N THR A 24 3.74 15.91 0.57
CA THR A 24 2.35 15.75 0.99
C THR A 24 2.01 16.74 2.10
N ASP A 25 0.80 17.27 2.10
CA ASP A 25 0.27 18.11 3.18
C ASP A 25 -0.27 17.28 4.34
N VAL A 26 -0.35 15.95 4.17
CA VAL A 26 -0.89 15.05 5.17
C VAL A 26 0.17 14.67 6.18
N PHE A 27 -0.15 14.85 7.45
CA PHE A 27 0.74 14.55 8.56
C PHE A 27 0.04 13.71 9.63
N ALA A 28 0.74 12.71 10.14
CA ALA A 28 0.30 11.85 11.23
C ALA A 28 -1.02 11.08 10.96
N GLY A 29 -1.20 10.57 9.75
CA GLY A 29 -2.36 9.76 9.37
C GLY A 29 -3.26 10.44 8.33
N ASP A 30 -4.46 9.91 8.16
CA ASP A 30 -5.46 10.35 7.18
C ASP A 30 -5.13 9.94 5.72
N THR A 31 -4.70 8.71 5.54
CA THR A 31 -4.44 8.05 4.23
C THR A 31 -5.49 8.40 3.16
N ARG A 32 -6.77 8.52 3.55
CA ARG A 32 -7.86 8.87 2.63
C ARG A 32 -7.63 10.20 1.91
N VAL A 33 -6.92 11.12 2.52
CA VAL A 33 -6.63 12.43 1.92
C VAL A 33 -5.63 12.27 0.79
N SER A 34 -4.47 11.68 1.08
CA SER A 34 -3.43 11.41 0.08
C SER A 34 -3.95 10.52 -1.06
N GLU A 35 -4.73 9.49 -0.73
CA GLU A 35 -5.40 8.62 -1.71
C GLU A 35 -6.25 9.42 -2.70
N ARG A 36 -7.11 10.30 -2.17
CA ARG A 36 -8.04 11.09 -2.99
C ARG A 36 -7.34 12.20 -3.75
N GLU A 37 -6.39 12.87 -3.13
CA GLU A 37 -5.55 13.88 -3.81
C GLU A 37 -4.80 13.25 -4.99
N PHE A 38 -4.17 12.11 -4.78
CA PHE A 38 -3.50 11.38 -5.85
C PHE A 38 -4.46 10.99 -6.97
N LEU A 39 -5.60 10.37 -6.64
CA LEU A 39 -6.54 9.86 -7.64
C LEU A 39 -7.30 10.95 -8.39
N THR A 40 -7.46 12.14 -7.82
CA THR A 40 -8.29 13.22 -8.41
C THR A 40 -7.52 14.46 -8.80
N GLY A 41 -6.31 14.67 -8.27
CA GLY A 41 -5.58 15.92 -8.40
C GLY A 41 -6.21 17.11 -7.66
N LEU A 42 -7.18 16.86 -6.77
CA LEU A 42 -7.87 17.90 -6.01
C LEU A 42 -7.23 18.09 -4.64
N PRO A 43 -6.99 19.33 -4.19
CA PRO A 43 -6.46 19.59 -2.86
C PRO A 43 -7.47 19.23 -1.76
N TYR A 44 -6.98 18.94 -0.56
CA TYR A 44 -7.73 18.48 0.61
C TYR A 44 -9.07 19.19 0.85
N SER A 45 -9.13 20.49 0.71
CA SER A 45 -10.34 21.28 0.95
C SER A 45 -11.54 20.97 0.03
N ARG A 46 -11.35 20.11 -0.98
CA ARG A 46 -12.38 19.78 -1.99
C ARG A 46 -12.72 18.30 -2.07
N ILE A 47 -12.10 17.46 -1.26
CA ILE A 47 -12.17 15.99 -1.42
C ILE A 47 -13.15 15.28 -0.49
N ASP A 48 -13.97 15.96 0.27
CA ASP A 48 -14.76 15.36 1.34
C ASP A 48 -15.99 14.56 0.89
N LYS A 49 -16.50 14.79 -0.33
CA LYS A 49 -17.80 14.20 -0.71
C LYS A 49 -17.84 13.76 -2.15
N PHE A 50 -17.39 12.55 -2.42
CA PHE A 50 -17.60 11.88 -3.70
C PHE A 50 -18.91 11.06 -3.67
N VAL A 51 -20.04 11.77 -3.67
CA VAL A 51 -21.39 11.14 -3.59
C VAL A 51 -21.97 10.75 -4.96
N ALA A 52 -21.28 11.06 -6.03
CA ALA A 52 -21.61 10.76 -7.42
C ALA A 52 -20.33 10.52 -8.22
N PRO A 53 -20.42 9.95 -9.43
CA PRO A 53 -19.26 9.80 -10.31
C PRO A 53 -18.48 11.10 -10.43
N SER A 54 -17.19 11.05 -10.15
CA SER A 54 -16.30 12.20 -10.05
C SER A 54 -15.05 11.97 -10.87
N ASN A 55 -14.58 13.01 -11.56
CA ASN A 55 -13.36 12.91 -12.36
C ASN A 55 -12.17 12.43 -11.52
N SER A 56 -11.44 11.47 -12.06
CA SER A 56 -10.26 10.87 -11.46
C SER A 56 -9.35 10.28 -12.53
N PHE A 57 -8.12 9.95 -12.16
CA PHE A 57 -7.25 9.15 -13.02
C PHE A 57 -7.85 7.77 -13.32
N VAL A 58 -8.60 7.20 -12.40
CA VAL A 58 -9.26 5.90 -12.59
C VAL A 58 -10.26 5.97 -13.74
N TRP A 59 -11.13 6.99 -13.77
CA TRP A 59 -12.03 7.22 -14.90
C TRP A 59 -11.30 7.46 -16.21
N TYR A 60 -10.17 8.17 -16.17
CA TYR A 60 -9.35 8.36 -17.37
C TYR A 60 -8.86 7.02 -17.94
N PHE A 61 -8.30 6.15 -17.11
CA PHE A 61 -7.86 4.82 -17.55
C PHE A 61 -9.04 3.97 -18.04
N ARG A 62 -10.14 3.94 -17.30
CA ARG A 62 -11.34 3.20 -17.68
C ARG A 62 -11.90 3.64 -19.03
N GLN A 63 -11.98 4.94 -19.30
CA GLN A 63 -12.44 5.49 -20.59
C GLN A 63 -11.49 5.17 -21.74
N ASN A 64 -10.23 4.86 -21.46
CA ASN A 64 -9.25 4.39 -22.42
C ASN A 64 -9.18 2.85 -22.51
N GLY A 65 -10.17 2.15 -22.01
CA GLY A 65 -10.32 0.70 -22.16
C GLY A 65 -9.53 -0.15 -21.16
N TYR A 66 -9.00 0.43 -20.09
CA TYR A 66 -8.35 -0.31 -19.02
C TYR A 66 -9.38 -0.94 -18.09
N HIS A 67 -9.14 -2.18 -17.67
CA HIS A 67 -9.79 -2.74 -16.49
C HIS A 67 -9.18 -2.07 -15.24
N THR A 68 -10.03 -1.43 -14.44
CA THR A 68 -9.61 -0.60 -13.32
C THR A 68 -9.92 -1.25 -12.00
N THR A 69 -8.88 -1.63 -11.27
CA THR A 69 -8.98 -2.31 -9.98
C THR A 69 -8.28 -1.53 -8.88
N GLY A 70 -8.63 -1.84 -7.65
CA GLY A 70 -7.93 -1.35 -6.49
C GLY A 70 -8.06 -2.31 -5.32
N SER A 71 -7.23 -2.11 -4.31
CA SER A 71 -7.32 -2.93 -3.11
C SER A 71 -6.79 -2.22 -1.87
N HIS A 72 -7.37 -2.60 -0.73
CA HIS A 72 -6.87 -2.23 0.59
C HIS A 72 -7.29 -3.32 1.58
N PRO A 73 -6.35 -4.02 2.25
CA PRO A 73 -6.65 -5.11 3.17
C PRO A 73 -7.17 -4.61 4.52
N CYS A 74 -8.19 -3.78 4.47
CA CYS A 74 -8.96 -3.22 5.57
C CYS A 74 -10.44 -3.26 5.22
N TYR A 75 -11.30 -2.84 6.14
CA TYR A 75 -12.75 -2.91 5.98
C TYR A 75 -13.30 -1.92 4.94
N ALA A 76 -14.21 -2.39 4.10
CA ALA A 76 -14.81 -1.63 3.00
C ALA A 76 -15.55 -0.35 3.46
N TRP A 77 -16.14 -0.38 4.66
CA TRP A 77 -16.84 0.75 5.26
C TRP A 77 -15.90 1.84 5.77
N PHE A 78 -14.63 1.49 6.07
CA PHE A 78 -13.68 2.44 6.62
C PHE A 78 -13.37 3.54 5.60
N TYR A 79 -13.48 4.79 6.02
CA TYR A 79 -13.46 5.97 5.14
C TYR A 79 -14.48 5.95 3.99
N ASN A 80 -15.53 5.10 4.09
CA ASN A 80 -16.54 4.93 3.05
C ASN A 80 -15.97 4.54 1.67
N ARG A 81 -14.83 3.83 1.65
CA ARG A 81 -14.12 3.47 0.42
C ARG A 81 -14.98 2.71 -0.57
N GLN A 82 -15.83 1.80 -0.09
CA GLN A 82 -16.74 1.02 -0.96
C GLN A 82 -17.62 1.89 -1.87
N ASN A 83 -18.05 3.06 -1.42
CA ASN A 83 -18.87 3.96 -2.21
C ASN A 83 -18.03 4.99 -2.96
N ILE A 84 -17.00 5.52 -2.32
CA ILE A 84 -16.14 6.55 -2.92
C ILE A 84 -15.35 5.97 -4.10
N ASN A 85 -14.73 4.82 -3.95
CA ASN A 85 -13.93 4.21 -5.00
C ASN A 85 -14.76 3.83 -6.22
N LYS A 86 -16.00 3.38 -6.01
CA LYS A 86 -16.97 3.21 -7.10
C LYS A 86 -17.23 4.52 -7.85
N ASN A 87 -17.41 5.62 -7.13
CA ASN A 87 -17.63 6.94 -7.72
C ASN A 87 -16.37 7.52 -8.38
N LEU A 88 -15.19 7.08 -7.96
CA LEU A 88 -13.91 7.41 -8.59
C LEU A 88 -13.61 6.55 -9.83
N GLY A 89 -14.42 5.53 -10.13
CA GLY A 89 -14.34 4.79 -11.39
C GLY A 89 -13.77 3.39 -11.32
N PHE A 90 -13.39 2.89 -10.15
CA PHE A 90 -12.96 1.49 -10.02
C PHE A 90 -14.09 0.54 -10.39
N GLU A 91 -13.77 -0.46 -11.20
CA GLU A 91 -14.69 -1.55 -11.56
C GLU A 91 -14.72 -2.57 -10.44
N ASP A 92 -13.54 -2.92 -9.94
CA ASP A 92 -13.39 -3.82 -8.81
C ASP A 92 -12.53 -3.17 -7.72
N TYR A 93 -12.93 -3.35 -6.45
CA TYR A 93 -12.12 -2.95 -5.32
C TYR A 93 -12.17 -4.02 -4.23
N LEU A 94 -10.99 -4.49 -3.84
CA LEU A 94 -10.83 -5.61 -2.92
C LEU A 94 -10.53 -5.11 -1.51
N PHE A 95 -11.25 -5.67 -0.57
CA PHE A 95 -11.18 -5.35 0.86
C PHE A 95 -10.98 -6.63 1.68
N SER A 96 -10.81 -6.48 3.00
CA SER A 96 -10.74 -7.63 3.90
C SER A 96 -11.93 -8.57 3.71
N GLU A 97 -13.16 -8.05 3.75
CA GLU A 97 -14.37 -8.87 3.76
C GLU A 97 -14.60 -9.66 2.47
N ASN A 98 -14.17 -9.15 1.34
CA ASN A 98 -14.47 -9.80 0.06
C ASN A 98 -13.27 -10.55 -0.54
N TYR A 99 -12.07 -10.38 0.03
CA TYR A 99 -10.89 -11.04 -0.54
C TYR A 99 -9.82 -11.44 0.48
N PHE A 100 -9.41 -10.55 1.40
CA PHE A 100 -8.19 -10.77 2.19
C PHE A 100 -8.43 -11.52 3.50
N ALA A 101 -9.59 -11.40 4.15
CA ALA A 101 -9.85 -11.92 5.50
C ALA A 101 -9.64 -13.44 5.63
N GLU A 102 -9.99 -14.22 4.61
CA GLU A 102 -9.83 -15.67 4.63
C GLU A 102 -8.37 -16.13 4.46
N ARG A 103 -7.47 -15.19 4.14
CA ARG A 103 -6.07 -15.44 3.80
C ARG A 103 -5.09 -14.88 4.81
N THR A 104 -5.60 -14.40 5.94
CA THR A 104 -4.80 -13.77 6.99
C THR A 104 -5.13 -14.35 8.36
N TRP A 105 -4.14 -14.41 9.23
CA TRP A 105 -4.29 -14.93 10.59
C TRP A 105 -4.68 -13.84 11.61
N SER A 106 -4.74 -12.60 11.19
CA SER A 106 -5.09 -11.44 12.02
C SER A 106 -5.97 -10.48 11.23
N ASP A 107 -6.51 -9.47 11.92
CA ASP A 107 -7.26 -8.37 11.26
C ASP A 107 -6.40 -7.53 10.31
N ILE A 108 -5.09 -7.69 10.38
CA ILE A 108 -4.09 -7.04 9.52
C ILE A 108 -3.55 -8.06 8.53
N THR A 109 -3.59 -7.73 7.24
CA THR A 109 -2.90 -8.51 6.21
C THR A 109 -1.47 -8.00 6.09
N TYR A 110 -0.51 -8.84 6.45
CA TYR A 110 0.91 -8.52 6.30
C TYR A 110 1.33 -8.48 4.84
N ASP A 111 2.32 -7.66 4.54
CA ASP A 111 2.81 -7.46 3.18
C ASP A 111 3.43 -8.73 2.58
N ALA A 112 3.99 -9.61 3.42
CA ALA A 112 4.41 -10.96 3.03
C ALA A 112 3.29 -11.82 2.43
N SER A 113 2.04 -11.54 2.75
CA SER A 113 0.87 -12.18 2.14
C SER A 113 0.23 -11.31 1.06
N TYR A 114 0.21 -10.01 1.27
CA TYR A 114 -0.48 -9.06 0.40
C TYR A 114 0.14 -8.95 -0.99
N PHE A 115 1.46 -8.75 -1.10
CA PHE A 115 2.13 -8.63 -2.39
C PHE A 115 2.04 -9.88 -3.27
N PRO A 116 2.21 -11.11 -2.74
CA PRO A 116 1.91 -12.31 -3.53
C PRO A 116 0.48 -12.38 -4.05
N MET A 117 -0.52 -11.99 -3.25
CA MET A 117 -1.92 -11.92 -3.72
C MET A 117 -2.12 -10.89 -4.82
N LEU A 118 -1.45 -9.74 -4.76
CA LEU A 118 -1.49 -8.75 -5.84
C LEU A 118 -0.88 -9.30 -7.14
N PHE A 119 0.20 -10.07 -7.04
CA PHE A 119 0.80 -10.72 -8.20
C PHE A 119 -0.10 -11.81 -8.79
N GLU A 120 -0.76 -12.62 -7.94
CA GLU A 120 -1.77 -13.60 -8.40
C GLU A 120 -2.93 -12.91 -9.14
N LEU A 121 -3.43 -11.80 -8.62
CA LEU A 121 -4.48 -11.01 -9.28
C LEU A 121 -4.01 -10.48 -10.64
N TYR A 122 -2.79 -9.97 -10.70
CA TYR A 122 -2.19 -9.53 -11.95
C TYR A 122 -2.07 -10.67 -12.97
N GLU A 123 -1.58 -11.85 -12.57
CA GLU A 123 -1.42 -13.00 -13.46
C GLU A 123 -2.75 -13.62 -13.93
N SER A 124 -3.79 -13.59 -13.08
CA SER A 124 -5.11 -14.15 -13.36
C SER A 124 -6.03 -13.23 -14.16
N ARG A 125 -5.65 -11.99 -14.42
CA ARG A 125 -6.46 -11.03 -15.16
C ARG A 125 -6.66 -11.40 -16.63
N ASP A 126 -7.62 -10.80 -17.29
CA ASP A 126 -7.74 -10.87 -18.75
C ASP A 126 -6.59 -10.09 -19.40
N LYS A 127 -5.60 -10.80 -19.95
CA LYS A 127 -4.40 -10.23 -20.59
C LYS A 127 -4.71 -9.55 -21.95
N SER A 128 -5.91 -9.67 -22.47
CA SER A 128 -6.34 -8.96 -23.68
C SER A 128 -6.74 -7.51 -23.43
N VAL A 129 -6.92 -7.14 -22.15
CA VAL A 129 -7.35 -5.81 -21.70
C VAL A 129 -6.22 -5.16 -20.90
N PRO A 130 -5.85 -3.90 -21.19
CA PRO A 130 -4.88 -3.20 -20.36
C PRO A 130 -5.38 -3.03 -18.93
N TYR A 131 -4.47 -3.01 -17.98
CA TYR A 131 -4.78 -3.11 -16.56
C TYR A 131 -4.26 -1.90 -15.78
N PHE A 132 -5.11 -1.30 -14.97
CA PHE A 132 -4.76 -0.29 -13.99
C PHE A 132 -5.12 -0.78 -12.60
N SER A 133 -4.18 -0.75 -11.67
CA SER A 133 -4.41 -1.14 -10.28
C SER A 133 -3.84 -0.11 -9.31
N TYR A 134 -4.64 0.29 -8.32
CA TYR A 134 -4.21 1.17 -7.23
C TYR A 134 -4.39 0.45 -5.89
N ASN A 135 -3.30 0.20 -5.21
CA ASN A 135 -3.26 -0.69 -4.05
C ASN A 135 -2.67 0.04 -2.85
N ILE A 136 -3.28 -0.13 -1.68
CA ILE A 136 -2.85 0.47 -0.43
C ILE A 136 -2.50 -0.66 0.53
N THR A 137 -1.25 -0.69 1.03
CA THR A 137 -0.84 -1.64 2.09
C THR A 137 -1.43 -1.23 3.44
N TYR A 138 -1.34 -2.09 4.43
CA TYR A 138 -1.84 -1.79 5.79
C TYR A 138 -0.80 -2.03 6.88
N GLN A 139 0.21 -2.83 6.62
CA GLN A 139 1.20 -3.24 7.61
C GLN A 139 1.96 -2.06 8.24
N GLY A 140 2.19 -1.00 7.49
CA GLY A 140 2.84 0.22 7.99
C GLY A 140 1.99 1.05 8.96
N HIS A 141 0.73 0.67 9.23
CA HIS A 141 -0.19 1.39 10.12
C HIS A 141 0.04 1.00 11.59
N GLY A 142 0.14 1.99 12.47
CA GLY A 142 0.14 1.74 13.93
C GLY A 142 -1.24 1.33 14.49
N PRO A 143 -1.33 0.91 15.76
CA PRO A 143 -0.23 0.81 16.72
C PRO A 143 0.68 -0.40 16.47
N TYR A 144 1.95 -0.28 16.83
CA TYR A 144 2.94 -1.36 16.72
C TYR A 144 3.01 -2.11 18.06
N GLU A 145 2.02 -2.96 18.32
CA GLU A 145 1.82 -3.67 19.59
C GLU A 145 3.10 -4.39 20.03
N ALA A 146 3.44 -4.23 21.32
CA ALA A 146 4.67 -4.80 21.88
C ALA A 146 4.65 -6.33 21.92
N ASP A 147 3.48 -6.94 21.94
CA ASP A 147 3.27 -8.39 22.00
C ASP A 147 2.99 -9.03 20.63
N ASN A 148 3.25 -8.31 19.53
CA ASN A 148 3.05 -8.84 18.19
C ASN A 148 4.06 -9.96 17.89
N PRO A 149 3.62 -11.22 17.73
CA PRO A 149 4.53 -12.36 17.55
C PRO A 149 5.11 -12.43 16.11
N HIS A 150 4.64 -11.63 15.20
CA HIS A 150 5.12 -11.59 13.81
C HIS A 150 6.52 -10.94 13.73
N TYR A 151 6.78 -9.95 14.57
CA TYR A 151 8.01 -9.18 14.55
C TYR A 151 9.00 -9.68 15.60
N THR A 152 10.07 -10.30 15.16
CA THR A 152 11.05 -10.94 16.08
C THR A 152 12.46 -10.39 15.97
N GLU A 153 12.76 -9.59 14.93
CA GLU A 153 14.11 -9.15 14.64
C GLU A 153 14.46 -7.84 15.36
N PRO A 154 15.60 -7.78 16.06
CA PRO A 154 16.07 -6.53 16.63
C PRO A 154 16.71 -5.65 15.54
N TYR A 155 16.19 -4.49 15.32
CA TYR A 155 16.77 -3.44 14.45
C TYR A 155 17.50 -2.36 15.25
N VAL A 156 17.06 -2.16 16.51
CA VAL A 156 17.67 -1.20 17.43
C VAL A 156 17.92 -1.86 18.77
N GLU A 157 19.11 -1.67 19.30
CA GLU A 157 19.52 -2.11 20.63
C GLU A 157 20.16 -0.95 21.43
N ASN A 158 20.07 -1.04 22.76
CA ASN A 158 20.74 -0.14 23.68
C ASN A 158 20.49 1.36 23.42
N GLY A 159 19.26 1.72 23.06
CA GLY A 159 18.87 3.09 22.71
C GLY A 159 18.61 4.01 23.91
N GLY A 160 18.70 3.51 25.13
CA GLY A 160 18.38 4.28 26.35
C GLY A 160 16.88 4.48 26.59
N TRP A 161 16.02 3.78 25.83
CA TRP A 161 14.58 3.76 26.02
C TRP A 161 14.13 2.66 26.99
N SER A 162 12.87 2.73 27.44
CA SER A 162 12.28 1.60 28.16
C SER A 162 12.18 0.37 27.25
N GLU A 163 12.15 -0.81 27.83
CA GLU A 163 11.98 -2.08 27.08
C GLU A 163 10.75 -2.03 26.17
N ALA A 164 9.61 -1.57 26.67
CA ALA A 164 8.39 -1.44 25.90
C ALA A 164 8.56 -0.50 24.70
N SER A 165 9.18 0.67 24.89
CA SER A 165 9.43 1.61 23.79
C SER A 165 10.39 1.07 22.74
N GLN A 166 11.41 0.31 23.17
CA GLN A 166 12.35 -0.33 22.26
C GLN A 166 11.67 -1.43 21.45
N THR A 167 10.79 -2.21 22.06
CA THR A 167 10.00 -3.24 21.39
C THR A 167 9.07 -2.64 20.34
N ILE A 168 8.31 -1.61 20.68
CA ILE A 168 7.43 -0.89 19.73
C ILE A 168 8.23 -0.33 18.56
N LEU A 169 9.40 0.28 18.83
CA LEU A 169 10.27 0.78 17.76
C LEU A 169 10.79 -0.35 16.87
N ASN A 170 11.20 -1.48 17.45
CA ASN A 170 11.63 -2.64 16.67
C ASN A 170 10.48 -3.21 15.83
N ASN A 171 9.26 -3.27 16.34
CA ASN A 171 8.11 -3.72 15.57
C ASN A 171 7.82 -2.80 14.39
N TYR A 172 7.88 -1.48 14.59
CA TYR A 172 7.80 -0.52 13.48
C TYR A 172 8.87 -0.76 12.42
N LEU A 173 10.12 -0.94 12.84
CA LEU A 173 11.23 -1.15 11.91
C LEU A 173 11.16 -2.50 11.19
N ASN A 174 10.66 -3.56 11.85
CA ASN A 174 10.35 -4.83 11.22
C ASN A 174 9.29 -4.65 10.12
N ALA A 175 8.20 -3.93 10.41
CA ALA A 175 7.17 -3.65 9.44
C ALA A 175 7.74 -2.94 8.20
N GLN A 176 8.55 -1.90 8.40
CA GLN A 176 9.18 -1.17 7.29
C GLN A 176 10.14 -2.04 6.48
N ALA A 177 10.94 -2.87 7.13
CA ALA A 177 11.88 -3.76 6.46
C ALA A 177 11.14 -4.81 5.62
N GLU A 178 10.11 -5.45 6.18
CA GLU A 178 9.29 -6.43 5.47
C GLU A 178 8.57 -5.79 4.27
N THR A 179 7.96 -4.61 4.46
CA THR A 179 7.31 -3.89 3.35
C THR A 179 8.29 -3.62 2.20
N THR A 180 9.50 -3.16 2.51
CA THR A 180 10.49 -2.87 1.46
C THR A 180 11.04 -4.13 0.77
N GLU A 181 11.17 -5.24 1.50
CA GLU A 181 11.55 -6.53 0.95
C GLU A 181 10.47 -7.09 0.03
N MET A 182 9.22 -7.13 0.49
CA MET A 182 8.10 -7.62 -0.31
C MET A 182 7.83 -6.76 -1.54
N LEU A 183 8.01 -5.45 -1.43
CA LEU A 183 7.91 -4.55 -2.57
C LEU A 183 9.03 -4.80 -3.60
N TYR A 184 10.25 -5.06 -3.14
CA TYR A 184 11.37 -5.42 -4.01
C TYR A 184 11.09 -6.73 -4.77
N ASP A 185 10.61 -7.75 -4.08
CA ASP A 185 10.27 -9.03 -4.68
C ASP A 185 9.13 -8.87 -5.69
N PHE A 186 8.09 -8.13 -5.34
CA PHE A 186 6.99 -7.83 -6.23
C PHE A 186 7.45 -7.06 -7.48
N ALA A 187 8.26 -6.02 -7.31
CA ALA A 187 8.80 -5.26 -8.44
C ALA A 187 9.65 -6.15 -9.36
N THR A 188 10.48 -7.03 -8.79
CA THR A 188 11.30 -7.96 -9.55
C THR A 188 10.44 -8.95 -10.33
N GLN A 189 9.37 -9.49 -9.73
CA GLN A 189 8.41 -10.35 -10.40
C GLN A 189 7.69 -9.63 -11.55
N MET A 190 7.23 -8.40 -11.30
CA MET A 190 6.57 -7.59 -12.32
C MET A 190 7.49 -7.28 -13.51
N LEU A 191 8.76 -6.95 -13.26
CA LEU A 191 9.76 -6.70 -14.30
C LEU A 191 10.16 -7.96 -15.09
N ALA A 192 9.95 -9.16 -14.53
CA ALA A 192 10.20 -10.44 -15.20
C ALA A 192 9.05 -10.87 -16.12
N THR A 193 7.92 -10.17 -16.12
CA THR A 193 6.82 -10.44 -17.04
C THR A 193 7.15 -9.97 -18.46
N ASP A 194 6.59 -10.61 -19.49
CA ASP A 194 6.79 -10.23 -20.90
C ASP A 194 5.94 -9.01 -21.34
N GLU A 195 5.33 -8.31 -20.38
CA GLU A 195 4.44 -7.19 -20.63
C GLU A 195 5.07 -5.85 -20.19
N PRO A 196 4.80 -4.76 -20.89
CA PRO A 196 5.25 -3.44 -20.44
C PRO A 196 4.48 -3.03 -19.16
N VAL A 197 5.20 -2.89 -18.07
CA VAL A 197 4.65 -2.53 -16.75
C VAL A 197 5.25 -1.21 -16.29
N VAL A 198 4.41 -0.34 -15.74
CA VAL A 198 4.81 0.83 -14.97
C VAL A 198 4.36 0.61 -13.53
N LEU A 199 5.31 0.45 -12.62
CA LEU A 199 5.07 0.33 -11.19
C LEU A 199 5.45 1.65 -10.51
N VAL A 200 4.52 2.23 -9.77
CA VAL A 200 4.73 3.45 -8.98
C VAL A 200 4.37 3.16 -7.55
N PHE A 201 5.25 3.46 -6.61
CA PHE A 201 4.91 3.39 -5.20
C PHE A 201 5.40 4.64 -4.44
N PHE A 202 4.72 4.96 -3.36
CA PHE A 202 5.01 6.13 -2.53
C PHE A 202 4.41 5.98 -1.13
N GLY A 203 5.00 6.67 -0.15
CA GLY A 203 4.37 6.84 1.15
C GLY A 203 3.27 7.90 1.08
N ASP A 204 2.16 7.65 1.75
CA ASP A 204 0.97 8.51 1.70
C ASP A 204 1.01 9.68 2.68
N HIS A 205 1.72 9.53 3.81
CA HIS A 205 1.92 10.57 4.84
C HIS A 205 3.14 10.27 5.71
N LYS A 206 3.46 11.19 6.61
CA LYS A 206 4.52 11.06 7.63
C LYS A 206 3.93 10.67 8.98
#